data_7ab8d342bb85c36c374521d5ff630e61
#
_entry.id   7ab8d342bb85c36c374521d5ff630e61
#
_cell.length_a   1.000
_cell.length_b   1.000
_cell.length_c   1.000
_cell.angle_alpha   90.00
_cell.angle_beta   90.00
_cell.angle_gamma   90.00
#
_symmetry.space_group_name_H-M   'P 1'
#
loop_
_entity.id
_entity.type
_entity.pdbx_description
1 polymer ?
#
loop_
_entity_poly.entity_id
_entity_poly.type
_entity_poly.pdbx_seq_one_letter_code
_entity_poly.pdbx_strand_id
1 'polypeptide(L)'
;MPGCLPVSQRIGVWFGQGLHSALAARAAWGQLQAEYPGADWVLFGPRGSLFLFEMDARVPVYIPLRALEPRRPAQTRLSYYLEKRAQFKKLRGLKLNLCIGVSALADLPEQNQQADAQFQHVQKMLGVGGQFMQQELSGFLQAERPLLQAGPQALAYATQLYRKTSPSLIKAVALLCAEENAPSLDLQWQALQRSLAQLGGNTHLTVAAVVGENRLLARQLSASQPGWLQLGLPQAMGLIAYADRVISASEAITLICAEMGRSDRLLLVKSHS
;
A
#
# COMPACT_ATOMS: atom_id res chain seq x y z
N MET A 1 1.41 43.61 22.48
CA MET A 1 2.03 42.30 22.84
C MET A 1 2.35 41.57 21.58
N PRO A 2 3.60 41.25 21.24
CA PRO A 2 3.90 40.44 20.09
C PRO A 2 3.38 39.03 20.37
N GLY A 3 2.39 38.60 19.59
CA GLY A 3 1.82 37.25 19.70
C GLY A 3 2.92 36.22 19.47
N CYS A 4 3.14 35.37 20.49
CA CYS A 4 3.90 34.15 20.34
C CYS A 4 3.31 33.38 19.16
N LEU A 5 4.03 33.28 18.05
CA LEU A 5 3.68 32.35 16.99
C LEU A 5 3.60 30.97 17.64
N PRO A 6 2.52 30.20 17.44
CA PRO A 6 2.42 28.87 18.00
C PRO A 6 3.64 28.07 17.53
N VAL A 7 4.38 27.49 18.47
CA VAL A 7 5.47 26.56 18.14
C VAL A 7 4.86 25.49 17.25
N SER A 8 5.28 25.41 16.00
CA SER A 8 4.75 24.40 15.08
C SER A 8 4.99 23.03 15.69
N GLN A 9 3.91 22.30 15.97
CA GLN A 9 4.02 20.95 16.49
C GLN A 9 4.56 20.06 15.39
N ARG A 10 5.62 19.33 15.67
CA ARG A 10 6.12 18.30 14.77
C ARG A 10 5.48 16.96 15.10
N ILE A 11 4.66 16.46 14.19
CA ILE A 11 3.87 15.24 14.36
C ILE A 11 4.40 14.15 13.45
N GLY A 12 4.72 13.00 14.06
CA GLY A 12 5.07 11.81 13.31
C GLY A 12 3.84 10.93 13.09
N VAL A 13 3.59 10.51 11.86
CA VAL A 13 2.57 9.51 11.55
C VAL A 13 3.25 8.21 11.18
N TRP A 14 2.97 7.18 11.95
CA TRP A 14 3.44 5.82 11.70
C TRP A 14 2.31 4.95 11.18
N PHE A 15 2.62 4.08 10.24
CA PHE A 15 1.73 3.01 9.84
C PHE A 15 2.47 1.67 9.76
N GLY A 16 1.73 0.59 10.02
CA GLY A 16 2.24 -0.77 10.07
C GLY A 16 2.67 -1.33 8.72
N GLN A 17 3.04 -2.61 8.72
CA GLN A 17 3.36 -3.34 7.50
C GLN A 17 2.08 -3.62 6.70
N GLY A 18 2.28 -3.78 5.39
CA GLY A 18 1.21 -4.10 4.46
C GLY A 18 0.58 -2.91 3.76
N LEU A 19 -0.03 -3.21 2.65
CA LEU A 19 -0.66 -2.22 1.78
C LEU A 19 -1.89 -1.60 2.42
N HIS A 20 -2.69 -2.39 3.16
CA HIS A 20 -3.87 -1.90 3.86
C HIS A 20 -3.55 -0.81 4.88
N SER A 21 -2.50 -0.99 5.69
CA SER A 21 -2.06 0.03 6.65
C SER A 21 -1.59 1.32 5.96
N ALA A 22 -0.91 1.19 4.83
CA ALA A 22 -0.49 2.36 4.04
C ALA A 22 -1.69 3.11 3.44
N LEU A 23 -2.68 2.40 2.93
CA LEU A 23 -3.93 2.97 2.42
C LEU A 23 -4.74 3.63 3.55
N ALA A 24 -4.80 3.00 4.73
CA ALA A 24 -5.43 3.59 5.91
C ALA A 24 -4.76 4.90 6.32
N ALA A 25 -3.43 4.97 6.29
CA ALA A 25 -2.71 6.20 6.57
C ALA A 25 -3.02 7.30 5.54
N ARG A 26 -3.15 6.95 4.26
CA ARG A 26 -3.59 7.91 3.22
C ARG A 26 -5.00 8.43 3.48
N ALA A 27 -5.93 7.56 3.89
CA ALA A 27 -7.30 7.94 4.24
C ALA A 27 -7.35 8.91 5.40
N ALA A 28 -6.67 8.54 6.46
CA ALA A 28 -6.64 9.36 7.66
C ALA A 28 -5.95 10.72 7.43
N TRP A 29 -5.14 10.86 6.38
CA TRP A 29 -4.27 12.02 6.18
C TRP A 29 -5.02 13.36 6.16
N GLY A 30 -6.12 13.44 5.42
CA GLY A 30 -6.93 14.66 5.37
C GLY A 30 -7.55 15.03 6.72
N GLN A 31 -8.05 14.04 7.45
CA GLN A 31 -8.60 14.21 8.79
C GLN A 31 -7.51 14.70 9.77
N LEU A 32 -6.33 14.07 9.75
CA LEU A 32 -5.21 14.46 10.60
C LEU A 32 -4.76 15.90 10.33
N GLN A 33 -4.68 16.30 9.05
CA GLN A 33 -4.34 17.69 8.71
C GLN A 33 -5.38 18.69 9.20
N ALA A 34 -6.66 18.33 9.20
CA ALA A 34 -7.73 19.18 9.72
C ALA A 34 -7.70 19.25 11.26
N GLU A 35 -7.35 18.16 11.93
CA GLU A 35 -7.29 18.09 13.40
C GLU A 35 -6.06 18.86 13.98
N TYR A 36 -4.94 18.85 13.24
CA TYR A 36 -3.71 19.54 13.65
C TYR A 36 -3.24 20.57 12.61
N PRO A 37 -3.97 21.67 12.45
CA PRO A 37 -3.64 22.68 11.45
C PRO A 37 -2.29 23.35 11.74
N GLY A 38 -1.45 23.43 10.72
CA GLY A 38 -0.11 24.04 10.85
C GLY A 38 0.96 23.16 11.48
N ALA A 39 0.68 21.87 11.70
CA ALA A 39 1.69 20.92 12.15
C ALA A 39 2.76 20.67 11.08
N ASP A 40 3.99 20.44 11.54
CA ASP A 40 5.10 19.96 10.71
C ASP A 40 5.05 18.42 10.70
N TRP A 41 4.71 17.85 9.56
CA TRP A 41 4.40 16.43 9.44
C TRP A 41 5.60 15.59 9.00
N VAL A 42 5.78 14.44 9.63
CA VAL A 42 6.72 13.41 9.22
C VAL A 42 6.00 12.07 9.15
N LEU A 43 5.89 11.52 7.96
CA LEU A 43 5.30 10.20 7.74
C LEU A 43 6.41 9.13 7.76
N PHE A 44 6.19 8.02 8.45
CA PHE A 44 7.16 6.93 8.47
C PHE A 44 6.50 5.55 8.53
N GLY A 45 7.05 4.64 7.74
CA GLY A 45 6.52 3.30 7.55
C GLY A 45 7.46 2.41 6.74
N PRO A 46 6.98 1.26 6.27
CA PRO A 46 7.76 0.35 5.44
C PRO A 46 8.20 0.98 4.13
N ARG A 47 9.41 0.63 3.66
CA ARG A 47 9.94 1.16 2.40
C ARG A 47 9.08 0.81 1.19
N GLY A 48 8.50 -0.38 1.17
CA GLY A 48 7.66 -0.86 0.07
C GLY A 48 6.40 -0.01 -0.18
N SER A 49 5.99 0.81 0.80
CA SER A 49 4.82 1.69 0.68
C SER A 49 5.17 3.14 0.31
N LEU A 50 6.45 3.47 0.17
CA LEU A 50 6.93 4.83 -0.11
C LEU A 50 6.26 5.45 -1.34
N PHE A 51 6.15 4.69 -2.43
CA PHE A 51 5.60 5.17 -3.70
C PHE A 51 4.14 5.62 -3.60
N LEU A 52 3.35 5.13 -2.63
CA LEU A 52 1.98 5.60 -2.39
C LEU A 52 1.93 7.06 -1.93
N PHE A 53 3.04 7.56 -1.41
CA PHE A 53 3.16 8.90 -0.83
C PHE A 53 4.06 9.83 -1.64
N GLU A 54 4.93 9.30 -2.52
CA GLU A 54 5.87 10.13 -3.31
C GLU A 54 5.18 11.13 -4.22
N MET A 55 3.99 10.79 -4.73
CA MET A 55 3.23 11.64 -5.63
C MET A 55 2.16 12.46 -4.90
N ASP A 56 2.06 12.35 -3.58
CA ASP A 56 1.08 13.08 -2.79
C ASP A 56 1.72 14.36 -2.21
N ALA A 57 1.42 15.50 -2.84
CA ALA A 57 1.94 16.80 -2.42
C ALA A 57 1.55 17.19 -0.98
N ARG A 58 0.57 16.49 -0.38
CA ARG A 58 0.15 16.72 1.01
C ARG A 58 1.12 16.10 2.02
N VAL A 59 1.99 15.20 1.58
CA VAL A 59 2.95 14.51 2.43
C VAL A 59 4.33 15.17 2.27
N PRO A 60 4.75 16.02 3.21
CA PRO A 60 5.98 16.80 3.04
C PRO A 60 7.25 15.96 3.19
N VAL A 61 7.25 14.98 4.10
CA VAL A 61 8.42 14.14 4.38
C VAL A 61 7.99 12.71 4.66
N TYR A 62 8.55 11.77 3.91
CA TYR A 62 8.42 10.34 4.16
C TYR A 62 9.78 9.74 4.54
N ILE A 63 9.83 9.02 5.65
CA ILE A 63 11.04 8.32 6.10
C ILE A 63 10.80 6.80 6.08
N PRO A 64 11.42 6.07 5.16
CA PRO A 64 11.27 4.63 5.12
C PRO A 64 11.98 3.97 6.32
N LEU A 65 11.24 3.15 7.07
CA LEU A 65 11.76 2.44 8.22
C LEU A 65 12.07 0.98 7.90
N ARG A 66 13.31 0.68 7.56
CA ARG A 66 13.78 -0.70 7.45
C ARG A 66 13.72 -1.48 8.76
N ALA A 67 13.76 -0.77 9.88
CA ALA A 67 13.68 -1.38 11.21
C ALA A 67 12.35 -2.07 11.51
N LEU A 68 11.30 -1.78 10.72
CA LEU A 68 10.00 -2.43 10.82
C LEU A 68 9.85 -3.60 9.83
N GLU A 69 10.78 -3.72 8.88
CA GLU A 69 10.82 -4.83 7.94
C GLU A 69 11.41 -6.08 8.61
N PRO A 70 10.97 -7.28 8.23
CA PRO A 70 11.56 -8.51 8.74
C PRO A 70 13.05 -8.60 8.37
N ARG A 71 13.82 -9.25 9.23
CA ARG A 71 15.24 -9.47 8.99
C ARG A 71 15.47 -10.22 7.68
N ARG A 72 16.36 -9.70 6.84
CA ARG A 72 16.73 -10.37 5.59
C ARG A 72 17.46 -11.69 5.87
N PRO A 73 17.27 -12.74 5.05
CA PRO A 73 17.92 -14.04 5.26
C PRO A 73 19.46 -13.95 5.39
N ALA A 74 20.10 -13.08 4.61
CA ALA A 74 21.55 -12.87 4.63
C ALA A 74 22.05 -11.89 5.72
N GLN A 75 21.14 -11.28 6.48
CA GLN A 75 21.51 -10.29 7.49
C GLN A 75 21.71 -10.97 8.86
N THR A 76 22.83 -10.68 9.53
CA THR A 76 23.05 -11.17 10.90
C THR A 76 22.10 -10.50 11.89
N ARG A 77 21.79 -11.18 13.01
CA ARG A 77 20.97 -10.59 14.09
C ARG A 77 21.56 -9.29 14.62
N LEU A 78 22.88 -9.25 14.78
CA LEU A 78 23.58 -8.07 15.29
C LEU A 78 23.47 -6.90 14.30
N SER A 79 23.72 -7.12 13.01
CA SER A 79 23.61 -6.11 11.97
C SER A 79 22.19 -5.54 11.90
N TYR A 80 21.17 -6.40 11.95
CA TYR A 80 19.76 -5.97 12.00
C TYR A 80 19.47 -5.09 13.22
N TYR A 81 19.93 -5.50 14.41
CA TYR A 81 19.74 -4.74 15.63
C TYR A 81 20.43 -3.37 15.59
N LEU A 82 21.65 -3.30 15.10
CA LEU A 82 22.40 -2.05 14.95
C LEU A 82 21.72 -1.09 13.95
N GLU A 83 21.28 -1.61 12.82
CA GLU A 83 20.54 -0.82 11.83
C GLU A 83 19.24 -0.27 12.44
N LYS A 84 18.47 -1.10 13.12
CA LYS A 84 17.26 -0.70 13.84
C LYS A 84 17.53 0.43 14.84
N ARG A 85 18.57 0.26 15.66
CA ARG A 85 18.95 1.27 16.66
C ARG A 85 19.39 2.58 16.01
N ALA A 86 20.15 2.53 14.93
CA ALA A 86 20.62 3.72 14.20
C ALA A 86 19.41 4.49 13.60
N GLN A 87 18.45 3.80 13.02
CA GLN A 87 17.26 4.42 12.46
C GLN A 87 16.41 5.10 13.54
N PHE A 88 16.17 4.44 14.68
CA PHE A 88 15.43 5.06 15.77
C PHE A 88 16.18 6.24 16.41
N LYS A 89 17.52 6.19 16.46
CA LYS A 89 18.33 7.36 16.88
C LYS A 89 18.11 8.55 15.94
N LYS A 90 18.08 8.30 14.63
CA LYS A 90 17.77 9.34 13.64
C LYS A 90 16.38 9.93 13.82
N LEU A 91 15.36 9.08 14.06
CA LEU A 91 14.00 9.52 14.30
C LEU A 91 13.84 10.34 15.59
N ARG A 92 14.51 9.96 16.67
CA ARG A 92 14.55 10.78 17.90
C ARG A 92 15.15 12.15 17.66
N GLY A 93 16.12 12.25 16.75
CA GLY A 93 16.69 13.53 16.33
C GLY A 93 15.72 14.47 15.64
N LEU A 94 14.56 13.99 15.16
CA LEU A 94 13.50 14.81 14.61
C LEU A 94 12.73 15.62 15.65
N LYS A 95 12.89 15.29 16.95
CA LYS A 95 12.21 15.95 18.06
C LYS A 95 10.69 16.04 17.87
N LEU A 96 10.06 14.90 17.61
CA LEU A 96 8.61 14.82 17.47
C LEU A 96 7.92 15.22 18.79
N ASN A 97 6.83 15.96 18.70
CA ASN A 97 5.97 16.30 19.85
C ASN A 97 4.91 15.22 20.11
N LEU A 98 4.45 14.59 19.03
CA LEU A 98 3.41 13.57 19.05
C LEU A 98 3.73 12.50 17.99
N CYS A 99 3.35 11.26 18.27
CA CYS A 99 3.36 10.18 17.28
C CYS A 99 1.94 9.62 17.15
N ILE A 100 1.43 9.58 15.92
CA ILE A 100 0.13 8.99 15.63
C ILE A 100 0.36 7.69 14.86
N GLY A 101 -0.14 6.58 15.40
CA GLY A 101 -0.16 5.30 14.71
C GLY A 101 -1.46 5.13 13.95
N VAL A 102 -1.37 4.71 12.68
CA VAL A 102 -2.53 4.43 11.83
C VAL A 102 -2.46 3.00 11.32
N SER A 103 -3.54 2.27 11.44
CA SER A 103 -3.71 0.94 10.85
C SER A 103 -5.07 0.82 10.19
N ALA A 104 -5.19 -0.08 9.22
CA ALA A 104 -6.49 -0.50 8.76
C ALA A 104 -7.21 -1.26 9.89
N LEU A 105 -8.51 -1.04 10.02
CA LEU A 105 -9.35 -1.87 10.88
C LEU A 105 -9.45 -3.26 10.22
N ALA A 106 -9.00 -4.28 10.91
CA ALA A 106 -9.09 -5.66 10.46
C ALA A 106 -10.30 -6.36 11.07
N ASP A 107 -10.87 -7.31 10.35
CA ASP A 107 -12.02 -8.11 10.82
C ASP A 107 -11.66 -8.97 12.04
N LEU A 108 -10.38 -9.36 12.16
CA LEU A 108 -9.91 -10.18 13.27
C LEU A 108 -9.36 -9.31 14.40
N PRO A 109 -9.93 -9.40 15.62
CA PRO A 109 -9.48 -8.61 16.78
C PRO A 109 -7.99 -8.80 17.12
N GLU A 110 -7.44 -9.99 16.89
CA GLU A 110 -6.03 -10.29 17.14
C GLU A 110 -5.08 -9.46 16.27
N GLN A 111 -5.44 -9.22 15.01
CA GLN A 111 -4.65 -8.38 14.11
C GLN A 111 -4.65 -6.92 14.55
N ASN A 112 -5.78 -6.44 15.03
CA ASN A 112 -5.92 -5.09 15.57
C ASN A 112 -5.05 -4.91 16.83
N GLN A 113 -5.04 -5.91 17.73
CA GLN A 113 -4.18 -5.91 18.91
C GLN A 113 -2.70 -5.96 18.56
N GLN A 114 -2.33 -6.75 17.55
CA GLN A 114 -0.95 -6.83 17.06
C GLN A 114 -0.47 -5.49 16.49
N ALA A 115 -1.31 -4.80 15.72
CA ALA A 115 -1.00 -3.48 15.17
C ALA A 115 -0.78 -2.44 16.29
N ASP A 116 -1.65 -2.42 17.31
CA ASP A 116 -1.49 -1.55 18.48
C ASP A 116 -0.20 -1.87 19.25
N ALA A 117 0.07 -3.14 19.51
CA ALA A 117 1.31 -3.55 20.21
C ALA A 117 2.58 -3.15 19.43
N GLN A 118 2.56 -3.23 18.10
CA GLN A 118 3.64 -2.73 17.25
C GLN A 118 3.80 -1.21 17.38
N PHE A 119 2.71 -0.48 17.38
CA PHE A 119 2.74 0.96 17.57
C PHE A 119 3.29 1.36 18.95
N GLN A 120 2.85 0.73 20.03
CA GLN A 120 3.38 0.96 21.38
C GLN A 120 4.90 0.71 21.44
N HIS A 121 5.38 -0.34 20.73
CA HIS A 121 6.82 -0.57 20.61
C HIS A 121 7.53 0.60 19.91
N VAL A 122 6.97 1.12 18.80
CA VAL A 122 7.51 2.27 18.08
C VAL A 122 7.53 3.53 18.97
N GLN A 123 6.44 3.83 19.67
CA GLN A 123 6.37 4.94 20.62
C GLN A 123 7.47 4.86 21.68
N LYS A 124 7.63 3.69 22.31
CA LYS A 124 8.68 3.46 23.31
C LYS A 124 10.08 3.68 22.73
N MET A 125 10.29 3.26 21.50
CA MET A 125 11.57 3.45 20.80
C MET A 125 11.82 4.92 20.42
N LEU A 126 10.78 5.68 20.10
CA LEU A 126 10.86 7.12 19.79
C LEU A 126 10.98 7.96 21.08
N GLY A 127 10.45 7.50 22.18
CA GLY A 127 10.41 8.25 23.46
C GLY A 127 9.42 9.41 23.43
N VAL A 128 8.32 9.29 22.67
CA VAL A 128 7.27 10.31 22.55
C VAL A 128 5.91 9.74 22.91
N GLY A 129 5.01 10.59 23.39
CA GLY A 129 3.61 10.26 23.55
C GLY A 129 2.92 10.06 22.20
N GLY A 130 1.80 9.33 22.19
CA GLY A 130 1.08 9.15 20.94
C GLY A 130 -0.30 8.58 21.08
N GLN A 131 -1.00 8.56 19.97
CA GLN A 131 -2.35 8.03 19.79
C GLN A 131 -2.33 6.97 18.72
N PHE A 132 -3.13 5.93 18.89
CA PHE A 132 -3.33 4.90 17.88
C PHE A 132 -4.75 4.98 17.35
N MET A 133 -4.89 5.00 16.04
CA MET A 133 -6.17 5.03 15.37
C MET A 133 -6.28 3.90 14.37
N GLN A 134 -7.48 3.35 14.27
CA GLN A 134 -7.85 2.35 13.28
C GLN A 134 -8.81 2.98 12.29
N GLN A 135 -8.54 2.80 11.01
CA GLN A 135 -9.29 3.39 9.93
C GLN A 135 -10.04 2.32 9.16
N GLU A 136 -11.36 2.47 9.05
CA GLU A 136 -12.14 1.67 8.13
C GLU A 136 -11.82 2.05 6.69
N LEU A 137 -11.56 1.05 5.86
CA LEU A 137 -11.23 1.27 4.45
C LEU A 137 -12.48 1.37 3.55
N SER A 138 -13.64 0.96 4.04
CA SER A 138 -14.92 1.02 3.32
C SER A 138 -15.34 2.43 2.87
N GLY A 139 -14.93 3.46 3.62
CA GLY A 139 -15.22 4.86 3.29
C GLY A 139 -14.43 5.42 2.09
N PHE A 140 -13.37 4.73 1.65
CA PHE A 140 -12.54 5.18 0.52
C PHE A 140 -13.25 5.18 -0.83
N LEU A 141 -14.23 4.32 -1.01
CA LEU A 141 -14.96 4.19 -2.26
C LEU A 141 -15.79 5.43 -2.62
N GLN A 142 -15.85 6.43 -1.72
CA GLN A 142 -16.65 7.66 -1.87
C GLN A 142 -15.82 8.90 -2.19
N ALA A 143 -14.51 8.77 -2.42
CA ALA A 143 -13.66 9.94 -2.72
C ALA A 143 -14.07 10.60 -4.04
N GLU A 144 -14.43 11.87 -3.99
CA GLU A 144 -14.88 12.66 -5.16
C GLU A 144 -13.78 12.93 -6.19
N ARG A 145 -12.50 12.72 -5.85
CA ARG A 145 -11.35 12.94 -6.76
C ARG A 145 -10.32 11.84 -6.62
N PRO A 146 -9.75 11.37 -7.75
CA PRO A 146 -8.65 10.42 -7.71
C PRO A 146 -7.42 11.05 -7.03
N LEU A 147 -6.97 10.41 -5.96
CA LEU A 147 -5.83 10.88 -5.16
C LEU A 147 -4.52 10.20 -5.56
N LEU A 148 -4.62 9.04 -6.22
CA LEU A 148 -3.48 8.23 -6.60
C LEU A 148 -3.32 8.20 -8.11
N GLN A 149 -2.09 8.40 -8.59
CA GLN A 149 -1.77 8.35 -10.01
C GLN A 149 -0.62 7.40 -10.27
N ALA A 150 -0.68 6.71 -11.40
CA ALA A 150 0.44 5.91 -11.87
C ALA A 150 1.59 6.83 -12.31
N GLY A 151 2.79 6.59 -11.79
CA GLY A 151 3.97 7.35 -12.19
C GLY A 151 4.36 7.13 -13.66
N PRO A 152 5.18 8.02 -14.26
CA PRO A 152 5.55 7.93 -15.68
C PRO A 152 6.20 6.60 -16.07
N GLN A 153 7.04 6.04 -15.20
CA GLN A 153 7.68 4.75 -15.45
C GLN A 153 6.68 3.58 -15.47
N ALA A 154 5.68 3.62 -14.59
CA ALA A 154 4.61 2.62 -14.53
C ALA A 154 3.73 2.67 -15.79
N LEU A 155 3.40 3.87 -16.26
CA LEU A 155 2.66 4.08 -17.51
C LEU A 155 3.47 3.64 -18.73
N ALA A 156 4.77 3.94 -18.77
CA ALA A 156 5.66 3.50 -19.84
C ALA A 156 5.74 1.96 -19.90
N TYR A 157 5.83 1.30 -18.75
CA TYR A 157 5.78 -0.17 -18.65
C TYR A 157 4.49 -0.74 -19.23
N ALA A 158 3.33 -0.23 -18.83
CA ALA A 158 2.04 -0.68 -19.34
C ALA A 158 1.91 -0.45 -20.85
N THR A 159 2.32 0.71 -21.35
CA THR A 159 2.34 1.04 -22.78
C THR A 159 3.21 0.05 -23.57
N GLN A 160 4.39 -0.28 -23.06
CA GLN A 160 5.28 -1.23 -23.69
C GLN A 160 4.68 -2.64 -23.73
N LEU A 161 4.05 -3.08 -22.63
CA LEU A 161 3.40 -4.38 -22.54
C LEU A 161 2.29 -4.54 -23.60
N TYR A 162 1.45 -3.52 -23.75
CA TYR A 162 0.32 -3.55 -24.68
C TYR A 162 0.64 -3.05 -26.10
N ARG A 163 1.90 -2.71 -26.37
CA ARG A 163 2.31 -2.14 -27.68
C ARG A 163 1.94 -3.02 -28.88
N LYS A 164 1.95 -4.34 -28.71
CA LYS A 164 1.64 -5.31 -29.78
C LYS A 164 0.18 -5.75 -29.77
N THR A 165 -0.62 -5.30 -28.81
CA THR A 165 -2.02 -5.66 -28.72
C THR A 165 -2.83 -4.81 -29.69
N SER A 166 -3.70 -5.46 -30.49
CA SER A 166 -4.57 -4.74 -31.42
C SER A 166 -5.43 -3.69 -30.68
N PRO A 167 -5.56 -2.48 -31.22
CA PRO A 167 -6.41 -1.43 -30.60
C PRO A 167 -7.88 -1.84 -30.48
N SER A 168 -8.34 -2.79 -31.33
CA SER A 168 -9.72 -3.29 -31.33
C SER A 168 -10.01 -4.28 -30.18
N LEU A 169 -8.98 -4.77 -29.48
CA LEU A 169 -9.15 -5.69 -28.35
C LEU A 169 -9.34 -4.93 -27.05
N ILE A 170 -10.29 -5.40 -26.25
CA ILE A 170 -10.47 -4.95 -24.85
C ILE A 170 -9.26 -5.43 -24.04
N LYS A 171 -8.54 -4.51 -23.43
CA LYS A 171 -7.39 -4.82 -22.57
C LYS A 171 -7.91 -5.08 -21.15
N ALA A 172 -7.89 -6.35 -20.75
CA ALA A 172 -8.24 -6.76 -19.39
C ALA A 172 -7.00 -7.17 -18.60
N VAL A 173 -6.91 -6.78 -17.36
CA VAL A 173 -5.88 -7.22 -16.43
C VAL A 173 -6.50 -7.92 -15.25
N ALA A 174 -6.06 -9.15 -14.99
CA ALA A 174 -6.39 -9.89 -13.77
C ALA A 174 -5.25 -9.71 -12.77
N LEU A 175 -5.54 -9.08 -11.63
CA LEU A 175 -4.56 -8.78 -10.60
C LEU A 175 -4.82 -9.61 -9.35
N LEU A 176 -3.81 -10.38 -8.95
CA LEU A 176 -3.73 -11.08 -7.69
C LEU A 176 -2.76 -10.34 -6.78
N CYS A 177 -3.07 -10.25 -5.50
CA CYS A 177 -2.21 -9.56 -4.53
C CYS A 177 -1.74 -10.53 -3.46
N ALA A 178 -0.43 -10.59 -3.27
CA ALA A 178 0.18 -11.40 -2.23
C ALA A 178 0.46 -10.53 -1.00
N GLU A 179 -0.46 -10.51 -0.07
CA GLU A 179 -0.33 -9.83 1.22
C GLU A 179 -0.48 -10.82 2.38
N GLU A 180 0.06 -10.47 3.56
CA GLU A 180 0.03 -11.34 4.74
C GLU A 180 -1.41 -11.73 5.16
N ASN A 181 -2.38 -10.87 4.90
CA ASN A 181 -3.78 -11.06 5.30
C ASN A 181 -4.73 -11.37 4.13
N ALA A 182 -4.20 -11.45 2.90
CA ALA A 182 -5.01 -11.79 1.74
C ALA A 182 -5.23 -13.31 1.64
N PRO A 183 -6.35 -13.76 1.04
CA PRO A 183 -6.49 -15.15 0.62
C PRO A 183 -5.28 -15.60 -0.19
N SER A 184 -4.94 -16.90 -0.12
CA SER A 184 -3.83 -17.42 -0.91
C SER A 184 -4.01 -17.08 -2.40
N LEU A 185 -2.91 -16.93 -3.14
CA LEU A 185 -2.99 -16.63 -4.58
C LEU A 185 -3.79 -17.68 -5.36
N ASP A 186 -3.76 -18.94 -4.90
CA ASP A 186 -4.54 -20.02 -5.52
C ASP A 186 -6.05 -19.80 -5.33
N LEU A 187 -6.49 -19.39 -4.14
CA LEU A 187 -7.89 -19.06 -3.89
C LEU A 187 -8.34 -17.83 -4.68
N GLN A 188 -7.51 -16.79 -4.74
CA GLN A 188 -7.77 -15.63 -5.58
C GLN A 188 -7.89 -16.05 -7.05
N TRP A 189 -6.98 -16.90 -7.54
CA TRP A 189 -7.01 -17.39 -8.92
C TRP A 189 -8.27 -18.19 -9.23
N GLN A 190 -8.65 -19.14 -8.35
CA GLN A 190 -9.88 -19.91 -8.51
C GLN A 190 -11.13 -19.02 -8.58
N ALA A 191 -11.18 -17.98 -7.75
CA ALA A 191 -12.27 -17.00 -7.81
C ALA A 191 -12.26 -16.25 -9.14
N LEU A 192 -11.10 -15.80 -9.62
CA LEU A 192 -10.95 -15.09 -10.89
C LEU A 192 -11.34 -15.93 -12.10
N GLN A 193 -10.99 -17.22 -12.15
CA GLN A 193 -11.27 -18.11 -13.29
C GLN A 193 -12.75 -18.12 -13.66
N ARG A 194 -13.65 -18.08 -12.66
CA ARG A 194 -15.10 -18.06 -12.90
C ARG A 194 -15.53 -16.79 -13.65
N SER A 195 -14.93 -15.65 -13.33
CA SER A 195 -15.25 -14.37 -13.97
C SER A 195 -14.53 -14.20 -15.31
N LEU A 196 -13.35 -14.79 -15.46
CA LEU A 196 -12.62 -14.78 -16.72
C LEU A 196 -13.37 -15.54 -17.83
N ALA A 197 -14.10 -16.60 -17.49
CA ALA A 197 -14.94 -17.33 -18.43
C ALA A 197 -16.07 -16.47 -19.04
N GLN A 198 -16.42 -15.37 -18.40
CA GLN A 198 -17.43 -14.42 -18.90
C GLN A 198 -16.85 -13.32 -19.80
N LEU A 199 -15.52 -13.25 -19.95
CA LEU A 199 -14.89 -12.33 -20.87
C LEU A 199 -15.11 -12.81 -22.30
N GLY A 200 -15.64 -11.93 -23.13
CA GLY A 200 -15.86 -12.24 -24.55
C GLY A 200 -14.54 -12.49 -25.31
N GLY A 201 -14.64 -13.20 -26.44
CA GLY A 201 -13.49 -13.56 -27.29
C GLY A 201 -12.67 -12.38 -27.86
N ASN A 202 -13.17 -11.15 -27.73
CA ASN A 202 -12.48 -9.93 -28.18
C ASN A 202 -11.66 -9.26 -27.06
N THR A 203 -11.13 -10.06 -26.12
CA THR A 203 -10.40 -9.55 -24.96
C THR A 203 -8.97 -10.07 -24.96
N HIS A 204 -8.01 -9.14 -24.80
CA HIS A 204 -6.62 -9.46 -24.48
C HIS A 204 -6.46 -9.46 -22.95
N LEU A 205 -6.30 -10.64 -22.37
CA LEU A 205 -6.14 -10.83 -20.93
C LEU A 205 -4.67 -10.89 -20.54
N THR A 206 -4.29 -10.06 -19.59
CA THR A 206 -3.00 -10.14 -18.88
C THR A 206 -3.24 -10.60 -17.45
N VAL A 207 -2.53 -11.64 -17.00
CA VAL A 207 -2.57 -12.10 -15.61
C VAL A 207 -1.31 -11.68 -14.90
N ALA A 208 -1.44 -11.04 -13.76
CA ALA A 208 -0.31 -10.57 -12.99
C ALA A 208 -0.50 -10.77 -11.48
N ALA A 209 0.57 -11.15 -10.81
CA ALA A 209 0.64 -11.22 -9.35
C ALA A 209 1.46 -10.05 -8.80
N VAL A 210 0.87 -9.30 -7.90
CA VAL A 210 1.54 -8.22 -7.17
C VAL A 210 2.27 -8.85 -6.00
N VAL A 211 3.59 -9.00 -6.12
CA VAL A 211 4.44 -9.71 -5.13
C VAL A 211 5.31 -8.77 -4.31
N GLY A 212 5.31 -7.49 -4.62
CA GLY A 212 6.14 -6.49 -3.95
C GLY A 212 7.63 -6.86 -3.98
N GLU A 213 8.29 -6.75 -2.84
CA GLU A 213 9.71 -7.13 -2.66
C GLU A 213 9.90 -8.62 -2.24
N ASN A 214 8.84 -9.42 -2.20
CA ASN A 214 8.90 -10.81 -1.76
C ASN A 214 9.50 -11.73 -2.85
N ARG A 215 10.83 -11.79 -2.90
CA ARG A 215 11.57 -12.60 -3.87
C ARG A 215 11.31 -14.10 -3.77
N LEU A 216 10.98 -14.60 -2.56
CA LEU A 216 10.69 -16.03 -2.37
C LEU A 216 9.38 -16.38 -3.06
N LEU A 217 8.34 -15.59 -2.81
CA LEU A 217 7.05 -15.75 -3.45
C LEU A 217 7.15 -15.59 -4.97
N ALA A 218 7.94 -14.61 -5.44
CA ALA A 218 8.19 -14.42 -6.87
C ALA A 218 8.78 -15.67 -7.52
N ARG A 219 9.75 -16.35 -6.86
CA ARG A 219 10.34 -17.60 -7.35
C ARG A 219 9.34 -18.75 -7.35
N GLN A 220 8.54 -18.87 -6.30
CA GLN A 220 7.50 -19.90 -6.21
C GLN A 220 6.46 -19.75 -7.32
N LEU A 221 6.01 -18.53 -7.58
CA LEU A 221 5.08 -18.23 -8.66
C LEU A 221 5.66 -18.51 -10.04
N SER A 222 6.94 -18.17 -10.29
CA SER A 222 7.61 -18.50 -11.56
C SER A 222 7.63 -19.99 -11.83
N ALA A 223 7.75 -20.80 -10.79
CA ALA A 223 7.77 -22.25 -10.92
C ALA A 223 6.37 -22.85 -11.14
N SER A 224 5.34 -22.32 -10.45
CA SER A 224 3.98 -22.84 -10.49
C SER A 224 3.09 -22.24 -11.58
N GLN A 225 3.33 -20.98 -11.95
CA GLN A 225 2.52 -20.23 -12.90
C GLN A 225 3.40 -19.45 -13.90
N PRO A 226 4.05 -20.14 -14.85
CA PRO A 226 5.07 -19.53 -15.72
C PRO A 226 4.55 -18.43 -16.65
N GLY A 227 3.25 -18.37 -16.87
CA GLY A 227 2.63 -17.35 -17.75
C GLY A 227 2.23 -16.05 -17.03
N TRP A 228 2.38 -15.97 -15.71
CA TRP A 228 1.96 -14.80 -14.95
C TRP A 228 3.07 -13.76 -14.88
N LEU A 229 2.69 -12.50 -15.02
CA LEU A 229 3.60 -11.39 -14.74
C LEU A 229 3.76 -11.24 -13.22
N GLN A 230 4.99 -10.96 -12.81
CA GLN A 230 5.30 -10.64 -11.42
C GLN A 230 5.64 -9.17 -11.34
N LEU A 231 4.83 -8.43 -10.60
CA LEU A 231 4.87 -6.98 -10.57
C LEU A 231 5.11 -6.46 -9.16
N GLY A 232 5.82 -5.36 -9.08
CA GLY A 232 5.69 -4.45 -7.96
C GLY A 232 4.39 -3.65 -8.09
N LEU A 233 3.98 -3.04 -6.98
CA LEU A 233 2.73 -2.27 -6.97
C LEU A 233 2.77 -1.05 -7.94
N PRO A 234 3.88 -0.33 -8.15
CA PRO A 234 3.94 0.73 -9.16
C PRO A 234 3.57 0.25 -10.57
N GLN A 235 4.11 -0.92 -10.99
CA GLN A 235 3.78 -1.48 -12.29
C GLN A 235 2.32 -1.92 -12.37
N ALA A 236 1.77 -2.51 -11.30
CA ALA A 236 0.35 -2.86 -11.22
C ALA A 236 -0.55 -1.61 -11.37
N MET A 237 -0.20 -0.49 -10.75
CA MET A 237 -0.88 0.78 -10.94
C MET A 237 -0.83 1.26 -12.39
N GLY A 238 0.30 1.08 -13.07
CA GLY A 238 0.42 1.36 -14.50
C GLY A 238 -0.56 0.53 -15.34
N LEU A 239 -0.71 -0.76 -15.02
CA LEU A 239 -1.68 -1.62 -15.69
C LEU A 239 -3.13 -1.20 -15.39
N ILE A 240 -3.45 -0.88 -14.14
CA ILE A 240 -4.78 -0.37 -13.75
C ILE A 240 -5.12 0.90 -14.52
N ALA A 241 -4.17 1.84 -14.64
CA ALA A 241 -4.40 3.09 -15.38
C ALA A 241 -4.66 2.85 -16.87
N TYR A 242 -4.01 1.86 -17.47
CA TYR A 242 -4.02 1.60 -18.91
C TYR A 242 -5.11 0.63 -19.35
N ALA A 243 -5.51 -0.32 -18.51
CA ALA A 243 -6.49 -1.35 -18.86
C ALA A 243 -7.90 -0.78 -19.02
N ASP A 244 -8.67 -1.38 -19.92
CA ASP A 244 -10.11 -1.10 -20.08
C ASP A 244 -10.94 -1.80 -18.99
N ARG A 245 -10.43 -2.94 -18.47
CA ARG A 245 -11.05 -3.70 -17.38
C ARG A 245 -9.99 -4.21 -16.41
N VAL A 246 -10.29 -4.11 -15.11
CA VAL A 246 -9.48 -4.66 -14.03
C VAL A 246 -10.31 -5.71 -13.29
N ILE A 247 -9.75 -6.89 -13.11
CA ILE A 247 -10.43 -8.02 -12.46
C ILE A 247 -9.58 -8.41 -11.24
N SER A 248 -10.16 -8.38 -10.06
CA SER A 248 -9.43 -8.74 -8.85
C SER A 248 -10.38 -9.30 -7.78
N ALA A 249 -9.86 -10.20 -6.96
CA ALA A 249 -10.47 -10.67 -5.72
C ALA A 249 -9.82 -10.03 -4.48
N SER A 250 -8.85 -9.12 -4.69
CA SER A 250 -8.11 -8.45 -3.61
C SER A 250 -8.78 -7.12 -3.25
N GLU A 251 -9.07 -6.95 -1.96
CA GLU A 251 -9.57 -5.70 -1.43
C GLU A 251 -8.58 -4.55 -1.64
N ALA A 252 -7.28 -4.81 -1.45
CA ALA A 252 -6.24 -3.81 -1.67
C ALA A 252 -6.22 -3.27 -3.12
N ILE A 253 -6.38 -4.15 -4.11
CA ILE A 253 -6.48 -3.73 -5.52
C ILE A 253 -7.75 -2.93 -5.76
N THR A 254 -8.86 -3.31 -5.13
CA THR A 254 -10.12 -2.58 -5.17
C THR A 254 -9.96 -1.15 -4.67
N LEU A 255 -9.31 -0.96 -3.53
CA LEU A 255 -9.04 0.34 -2.94
C LEU A 255 -8.11 1.18 -3.83
N ILE A 256 -7.09 0.58 -4.42
CA ILE A 256 -6.20 1.28 -5.37
C ILE A 256 -6.97 1.75 -6.60
N CYS A 257 -7.84 0.90 -7.16
CA CYS A 257 -8.68 1.28 -8.30
C CYS A 257 -9.58 2.45 -7.94
N ALA A 258 -10.18 2.45 -6.74
CA ALA A 258 -11.02 3.53 -6.26
C ALA A 258 -10.23 4.84 -6.11
N GLU A 259 -9.06 4.80 -5.46
CA GLU A 259 -8.17 5.95 -5.30
C GLU A 259 -7.62 6.49 -6.63
N MET A 260 -7.50 5.63 -7.63
CA MET A 260 -7.11 6.03 -8.99
C MET A 260 -8.28 6.52 -9.84
N GLY A 261 -9.51 6.54 -9.30
CA GLY A 261 -10.72 6.89 -10.04
C GLY A 261 -11.06 5.90 -11.15
N ARG A 262 -10.77 4.60 -10.92
CA ARG A 262 -10.98 3.51 -11.87
C ARG A 262 -11.98 2.46 -11.41
N SER A 263 -12.83 2.80 -10.46
CA SER A 263 -13.87 1.90 -9.93
C SER A 263 -14.86 1.43 -11.00
N ASP A 264 -15.10 2.24 -12.01
CA ASP A 264 -15.95 1.94 -13.17
C ASP A 264 -15.42 0.79 -14.05
N ARG A 265 -14.12 0.53 -13.97
CA ARG A 265 -13.42 -0.53 -14.75
C ARG A 265 -13.20 -1.80 -13.96
N LEU A 266 -13.44 -1.75 -12.64
CA LEU A 266 -13.19 -2.86 -11.74
C LEU A 266 -14.34 -3.87 -11.76
N LEU A 267 -13.99 -5.12 -12.05
CA LEU A 267 -14.85 -6.28 -11.82
C LEU A 267 -14.38 -6.98 -10.55
N LEU A 268 -15.05 -6.69 -9.44
CA LEU A 268 -14.76 -7.33 -8.16
C LEU A 268 -15.32 -8.75 -8.16
N VAL A 269 -14.46 -9.70 -7.88
CA VAL A 269 -14.83 -11.11 -7.71
C VAL A 269 -14.87 -11.41 -6.23
N LYS A 270 -16.06 -11.71 -5.70
CA LYS A 270 -16.18 -12.16 -4.31
C LYS A 270 -15.53 -13.54 -4.18
N SER A 271 -14.49 -13.64 -3.37
CA SER A 271 -14.01 -14.92 -2.88
C SER A 271 -15.07 -15.43 -1.89
N HIS A 272 -15.87 -16.43 -2.28
CA HIS A 272 -16.69 -17.11 -1.29
C HIS A 272 -15.76 -17.90 -0.37
N SER A 273 -15.72 -17.48 0.88
CA SER A 273 -15.12 -18.20 2.00
C SER A 273 -15.87 -19.51 2.26
#